data_775e9893df669b88a2fe937ff310a774
#
_entry.id   775e9893df669b88a2fe937ff310a774
#
_cell.length_a   1.000
_cell.length_b   1.000
_cell.length_c   1.000
_cell.angle_alpha   90.00
_cell.angle_beta   90.00
_cell.angle_gamma   90.00
#
_symmetry.space_group_name_H-M   'P 1'
#
loop_
_entity.id
_entity.type
_entity.pdbx_description
1 polymer ?
#
loop_
_entity_poly.entity_id
_entity_poly.type
_entity_poly.pdbx_seq_one_letter_code
_entity_poly.pdbx_strand_id
1 'polypeptide(L)'
;MSMYSSHPTAGRCRTALLGTLLTLTCAAASAAPAYYATPAQLFGPLFVRVQMARVFPDGKTFVDAVPKAAPPVILQRFRKRDPRTRSALLRFVKENFTLPPPDRTRVPKTPTLQAHIAALWPLLTRPAVVPPLYSSLLYVPKPYVIPGGRFREFYYWDSYFTMLGLIPDGRIVNARDMVDDFSYLIRTYGHIPNGTRTYYLSRSQPPVYYLMVGLLDQHDPARAWAAHLGSLRREYAYWMRGAAGLHPGQARRNVVAMPDGALLNRYWSPVDTPRDESYRKDVLLARRSQEPPAVLYRNLRAAAESGWDFSSRWLGDGRHLRTIRTTDLVPIDLNSLLYGMERAISRGCAARHDLACARKFAARAARRRRAIDRYLWDAHRGYFMDYDWRTHRRTGELSAATLYPLFVGLADAHQANAVAAVTRAQLLKRGGIVTTTITTGQQWDAPNGWAPLQWIAVQGLRRYGHPRFAQRIARRWVRTVRRVYGHTGKLVEKYNVERDLPGGGGEYPLQDGFGWTNGVTEALLKLYPQLDHPSSGGAP
;
A
#
# COMPACT_ATOMS: atom_id res chain seq x y z
N MET A 1 93.55 26.33 12.34
CA MET A 1 94.29 26.27 13.63
C MET A 1 93.26 25.81 14.66
N SER A 2 93.41 24.54 14.99
CA SER A 2 93.69 23.99 16.34
C SER A 2 92.53 23.98 17.25
N MET A 3 91.97 22.90 17.51
CA MET A 3 92.30 21.72 18.32
C MET A 3 91.49 21.62 19.62
N TYR A 4 90.91 20.43 19.84
CA TYR A 4 90.75 19.68 21.08
C TYR A 4 89.76 20.21 22.16
N SER A 5 89.01 19.41 22.93
CA SER A 5 88.98 17.96 23.19
C SER A 5 87.80 17.63 24.13
N SER A 6 87.33 16.39 23.98
CA SER A 6 87.01 15.41 25.00
C SER A 6 85.80 15.58 25.98
N HIS A 7 84.84 14.76 25.84
CA HIS A 7 84.12 13.83 26.71
C HIS A 7 84.23 13.92 28.26
N PRO A 8 83.38 13.18 29.04
CA PRO A 8 81.98 12.70 28.91
C PRO A 8 81.15 12.99 30.20
N THR A 9 79.89 12.75 30.25
CA THR A 9 79.26 11.90 31.26
C THR A 9 77.71 11.91 31.22
N ALA A 10 77.23 10.69 31.39
CA ALA A 10 76.10 10.27 32.14
C ALA A 10 74.63 10.57 31.63
N GLY A 11 74.10 9.53 31.20
CA GLY A 11 72.69 9.29 30.82
C GLY A 11 71.64 9.56 31.86
N ARG A 12 70.48 9.86 31.36
CA ARG A 12 69.21 9.55 31.99
C ARG A 12 68.23 9.09 30.91
N CYS A 13 67.97 7.80 30.96
CA CYS A 13 66.83 7.14 30.31
C CYS A 13 65.54 7.83 30.74
N ARG A 14 64.81 8.42 29.80
CA ARG A 14 63.38 8.75 29.95
C ARG A 14 62.62 7.77 29.09
N THR A 15 62.04 6.78 29.76
CA THR A 15 61.05 5.88 29.23
C THR A 15 59.81 6.64 28.83
N ALA A 16 59.57 6.76 27.51
CA ALA A 16 58.32 7.26 26.98
C ALA A 16 57.33 6.08 27.02
N LEU A 17 56.34 6.14 27.90
CA LEU A 17 55.14 5.29 27.82
C LEU A 17 54.26 5.77 26.66
N LEU A 18 54.25 4.99 25.57
CA LEU A 18 53.21 5.08 24.54
C LEU A 18 51.93 4.43 25.14
N GLY A 19 51.03 5.28 25.61
CA GLY A 19 49.66 4.86 25.94
C GLY A 19 48.86 4.63 24.65
N THR A 20 48.69 3.38 24.25
CA THR A 20 47.75 2.98 23.20
C THR A 20 46.33 3.13 23.74
N LEU A 21 45.65 4.24 23.42
CA LEU A 21 44.20 4.36 23.62
C LEU A 21 43.48 3.37 22.66
N LEU A 22 43.13 2.20 23.16
CA LEU A 22 42.13 1.38 22.50
C LEU A 22 40.75 2.06 22.65
N THR A 23 40.33 2.78 21.62
CA THR A 23 38.93 3.16 21.49
C THR A 23 38.08 1.92 21.18
N LEU A 24 37.48 1.34 22.22
CA LEU A 24 36.39 0.39 22.06
C LEU A 24 35.21 1.14 21.44
N THR A 25 35.08 1.07 20.11
CA THR A 25 33.82 1.38 19.45
C THR A 25 32.84 0.26 19.79
N CYS A 26 32.05 0.45 20.86
CA CYS A 26 30.83 -0.31 21.07
C CYS A 26 29.92 -0.06 19.86
N ALA A 27 30.00 -0.92 18.86
CA ALA A 27 28.93 -1.10 17.90
C ALA A 27 27.72 -1.60 18.70
N ALA A 28 26.85 -0.67 19.13
CA ALA A 28 25.54 -1.00 19.63
C ALA A 28 24.83 -1.73 18.50
N ALA A 29 24.88 -3.06 18.52
CA ALA A 29 23.95 -3.88 17.78
C ALA A 29 22.56 -3.46 18.25
N SER A 30 21.86 -2.67 17.45
CA SER A 30 20.47 -2.35 17.63
C SER A 30 19.71 -3.68 17.58
N ALA A 31 19.57 -4.34 18.72
CA ALA A 31 18.61 -5.42 18.88
C ALA A 31 17.25 -4.82 18.55
N ALA A 32 16.67 -5.22 17.42
CA ALA A 32 15.29 -4.87 17.10
C ALA A 32 14.45 -5.30 18.30
N PRO A 33 13.68 -4.40 18.92
CA PRO A 33 12.96 -4.70 20.13
C PRO A 33 12.03 -5.88 19.89
N ALA A 34 11.89 -6.78 20.87
CA ALA A 34 10.97 -7.93 20.89
C ALA A 34 9.49 -7.57 20.58
N TYR A 35 9.20 -6.30 20.41
CA TYR A 35 7.90 -5.71 20.10
C TYR A 35 7.40 -5.91 18.66
N TYR A 36 8.24 -6.35 17.72
CA TYR A 36 7.84 -6.47 16.30
C TYR A 36 7.52 -7.90 15.86
N ALA A 37 7.52 -8.84 16.78
CA ALA A 37 7.16 -10.22 16.46
C ALA A 37 5.68 -10.31 16.03
N THR A 38 5.43 -11.11 15.01
CA THR A 38 4.07 -11.35 14.53
C THR A 38 3.31 -12.31 15.44
N PRO A 39 1.97 -12.36 15.42
CA PRO A 39 1.20 -13.36 16.16
C PRO A 39 1.62 -14.80 15.86
N ALA A 40 1.95 -15.12 14.61
CA ALA A 40 2.47 -16.44 14.24
C ALA A 40 3.80 -16.75 14.95
N GLN A 41 4.70 -15.78 15.07
CA GLN A 41 5.98 -15.93 15.78
C GLN A 41 5.81 -16.01 17.30
N LEU A 42 4.90 -15.20 17.88
CA LEU A 42 4.65 -15.17 19.32
C LEU A 42 3.97 -16.44 19.83
N PHE A 43 3.03 -17.00 19.07
CA PHE A 43 2.14 -18.06 19.54
C PHE A 43 2.32 -19.41 18.82
N GLY A 44 3.16 -19.49 17.79
CA GLY A 44 3.58 -20.72 17.11
C GLY A 44 2.51 -21.81 17.00
N PRO A 45 2.62 -22.93 17.75
CA PRO A 45 1.67 -24.05 17.65
C PRO A 45 0.22 -23.68 17.99
N LEU A 46 -0.01 -22.78 18.96
CA LEU A 46 -1.34 -22.28 19.28
C LEU A 46 -1.93 -21.51 18.10
N PHE A 47 -1.12 -20.62 17.50
CA PHE A 47 -1.52 -19.83 16.33
C PHE A 47 -1.94 -20.75 15.17
N VAL A 48 -1.10 -21.70 14.81
CA VAL A 48 -1.37 -22.68 13.74
C VAL A 48 -2.67 -23.44 14.01
N ARG A 49 -2.85 -23.94 15.24
CA ARG A 49 -4.03 -24.72 15.62
C ARG A 49 -5.32 -23.90 15.51
N VAL A 50 -5.31 -22.65 15.99
CA VAL A 50 -6.48 -21.73 15.92
C VAL A 50 -6.85 -21.42 14.47
N GLN A 51 -5.85 -21.05 13.64
CA GLN A 51 -6.09 -20.68 12.24
C GLN A 51 -6.55 -21.89 11.40
N MET A 52 -5.90 -23.03 11.53
CA MET A 52 -6.23 -24.24 10.76
C MET A 52 -7.58 -24.85 11.16
N ALA A 53 -7.92 -24.83 12.44
CA ALA A 53 -9.23 -25.27 12.93
C ALA A 53 -10.39 -24.29 12.58
N ARG A 54 -10.07 -23.13 11.96
CA ARG A 54 -11.06 -22.09 11.62
C ARG A 54 -11.93 -21.72 12.82
N VAL A 55 -11.27 -21.44 13.96
CA VAL A 55 -11.95 -21.07 15.22
C VAL A 55 -12.84 -19.84 15.01
N PHE A 56 -12.37 -18.88 14.23
CA PHE A 56 -13.09 -17.67 13.83
C PHE A 56 -13.53 -17.75 12.36
N PRO A 57 -14.56 -16.98 11.94
CA PRO A 57 -15.04 -16.97 10.55
C PRO A 57 -14.01 -16.43 9.56
N ASP A 58 -13.08 -15.57 10.05
CA ASP A 58 -11.99 -14.98 9.27
C ASP A 58 -10.63 -15.20 9.94
N GLY A 59 -9.55 -15.01 9.20
CA GLY A 59 -8.18 -15.16 9.71
C GLY A 59 -7.69 -13.95 10.53
N LYS A 60 -8.36 -12.79 10.46
CA LYS A 60 -7.89 -11.54 11.05
C LYS A 60 -8.28 -11.40 12.53
N THR A 61 -9.40 -11.95 12.95
CA THR A 61 -9.89 -11.84 14.34
C THR A 61 -8.85 -12.28 15.38
N PHE A 62 -8.16 -13.39 15.14
CA PHE A 62 -7.17 -13.90 16.10
C PHE A 62 -5.86 -13.11 16.06
N VAL A 63 -5.39 -12.68 14.90
CA VAL A 63 -4.13 -11.91 14.80
C VAL A 63 -4.25 -10.48 15.38
N ASP A 64 -5.47 -9.99 15.50
CA ASP A 64 -5.79 -8.71 16.13
C ASP A 64 -6.12 -8.81 17.61
N ALA A 65 -6.27 -10.04 18.14
CA ALA A 65 -6.58 -10.26 19.55
C ALA A 65 -5.41 -9.86 20.44
N VAL A 66 -5.72 -9.21 21.57
CA VAL A 66 -4.74 -8.74 22.54
C VAL A 66 -4.52 -9.80 23.61
N PRO A 67 -3.28 -10.29 23.81
CA PRO A 67 -2.97 -11.25 24.86
C PRO A 67 -3.22 -10.68 26.27
N LYS A 68 -3.78 -11.49 27.18
CA LYS A 68 -4.01 -11.12 28.59
C LYS A 68 -2.82 -11.47 29.48
N ALA A 69 -1.82 -12.18 28.95
CA ALA A 69 -0.58 -12.54 29.65
C ALA A 69 0.56 -12.66 28.65
N ALA A 70 1.80 -12.74 29.13
CA ALA A 70 2.97 -12.94 28.29
C ALA A 70 2.87 -14.23 27.45
N PRO A 71 3.36 -14.22 26.19
CA PRO A 71 3.27 -15.38 25.29
C PRO A 71 3.76 -16.70 25.89
N PRO A 72 4.91 -16.78 26.62
CA PRO A 72 5.35 -18.02 27.24
C PRO A 72 4.34 -18.61 28.23
N VAL A 73 3.66 -17.74 29.02
CA VAL A 73 2.64 -18.17 29.99
C VAL A 73 1.43 -18.74 29.29
N ILE A 74 0.96 -18.07 28.21
CA ILE A 74 -0.17 -18.55 27.41
C ILE A 74 0.17 -19.88 26.73
N LEU A 75 1.40 -20.03 26.20
CA LEU A 75 1.85 -21.26 25.59
C LEU A 75 2.00 -22.41 26.59
N GLN A 76 2.42 -22.13 27.83
CA GLN A 76 2.47 -23.12 28.91
C GLN A 76 1.05 -23.62 29.24
N ARG A 77 0.09 -22.71 29.41
CA ARG A 77 -1.33 -23.05 29.63
C ARG A 77 -1.89 -23.87 28.46
N PHE A 78 -1.54 -23.50 27.23
CA PHE A 78 -1.95 -24.21 26.02
C PHE A 78 -1.45 -25.65 25.99
N ARG A 79 -0.15 -25.88 26.28
CA ARG A 79 0.43 -27.22 26.37
C ARG A 79 -0.23 -28.07 27.46
N LYS A 80 -0.46 -27.47 28.65
CA LYS A 80 -1.07 -28.18 29.79
C LYS A 80 -2.53 -28.59 29.50
N ARG A 81 -3.31 -27.72 28.83
CA ARG A 81 -4.75 -27.92 28.58
C ARG A 81 -5.04 -28.73 27.32
N ASP A 82 -4.15 -28.71 26.35
CA ASP A 82 -4.22 -29.36 25.02
C ASP A 82 -5.63 -29.32 24.37
N PRO A 83 -6.21 -28.13 24.08
CA PRO A 83 -7.55 -28.00 23.54
C PRO A 83 -7.60 -28.53 22.10
N ARG A 84 -8.25 -29.69 21.86
CA ARG A 84 -8.26 -30.36 20.54
C ARG A 84 -9.48 -30.04 19.69
N THR A 85 -10.62 -29.67 20.31
CA THR A 85 -11.84 -29.32 19.56
C THR A 85 -11.91 -27.82 19.28
N ARG A 86 -12.65 -27.44 18.22
CA ARG A 86 -12.87 -26.04 17.88
C ARG A 86 -13.49 -25.24 19.03
N SER A 87 -14.46 -25.83 19.74
CA SER A 87 -15.10 -25.19 20.91
C SER A 87 -14.16 -25.02 22.09
N ALA A 88 -13.32 -26.02 22.36
CA ALA A 88 -12.28 -25.92 23.41
C ALA A 88 -11.23 -24.85 23.07
N LEU A 89 -10.78 -24.76 21.80
CA LEU A 89 -9.89 -23.71 21.32
C LEU A 89 -10.53 -22.32 21.44
N LEU A 90 -11.80 -22.18 21.07
CA LEU A 90 -12.51 -20.89 21.21
C LEU A 90 -12.59 -20.45 22.68
N ARG A 91 -12.91 -21.36 23.61
CA ARG A 91 -12.90 -21.06 25.06
C ARG A 91 -11.51 -20.66 25.51
N PHE A 92 -10.49 -21.43 25.16
CA PHE A 92 -9.10 -21.14 25.50
C PHE A 92 -8.67 -19.75 25.01
N VAL A 93 -9.00 -19.39 23.75
CA VAL A 93 -8.69 -18.06 23.21
C VAL A 93 -9.42 -16.96 23.96
N LYS A 94 -10.71 -17.08 24.25
CA LYS A 94 -11.46 -16.08 25.00
C LYS A 94 -10.95 -15.86 26.41
N GLU A 95 -10.46 -16.91 27.06
CA GLU A 95 -9.86 -16.83 28.40
C GLU A 95 -8.51 -16.08 28.39
N ASN A 96 -7.68 -16.31 27.37
CA ASN A 96 -6.31 -15.82 27.34
C ASN A 96 -6.11 -14.58 26.45
N PHE A 97 -7.10 -14.17 25.67
CA PHE A 97 -7.05 -13.02 24.77
C PHE A 97 -8.31 -12.16 24.87
N THR A 98 -8.14 -10.85 24.70
CA THR A 98 -9.24 -9.92 24.44
C THR A 98 -9.44 -9.85 22.94
N LEU A 99 -10.60 -10.28 22.46
CA LEU A 99 -10.94 -10.23 21.05
C LEU A 99 -11.24 -8.80 20.58
N PRO A 100 -10.96 -8.46 19.32
CA PRO A 100 -11.38 -7.19 18.77
C PRO A 100 -12.90 -7.03 18.89
N PRO A 101 -13.40 -5.82 19.19
CA PRO A 101 -14.83 -5.56 19.33
C PRO A 101 -15.55 -5.87 17.99
N PRO A 102 -16.84 -6.22 18.00
CA PRO A 102 -17.60 -6.33 16.77
C PRO A 102 -17.65 -4.97 16.04
N ASP A 103 -17.76 -5.01 14.73
CA ASP A 103 -18.00 -3.79 13.96
C ASP A 103 -19.38 -3.22 14.31
N ARG A 104 -19.39 -2.02 14.86
CA ARG A 104 -20.61 -1.28 15.23
C ARG A 104 -20.78 -0.01 14.39
N THR A 105 -20.01 0.14 13.31
CA THR A 105 -20.13 1.29 12.40
C THR A 105 -21.47 1.21 11.69
N ARG A 106 -22.48 1.83 12.26
CA ARG A 106 -23.81 1.98 11.65
C ARG A 106 -24.20 3.43 11.72
N VAL A 107 -24.41 4.03 10.56
CA VAL A 107 -25.02 5.34 10.43
C VAL A 107 -26.42 5.14 9.85
N PRO A 108 -27.46 5.76 10.44
CA PRO A 108 -28.77 5.77 9.84
C PRO A 108 -28.69 6.33 8.41
N LYS A 109 -29.54 5.84 7.53
CA LYS A 109 -29.63 6.36 6.17
C LYS A 109 -30.02 7.84 6.22
N THR A 110 -29.25 8.69 5.56
CA THR A 110 -29.49 10.12 5.44
C THR A 110 -30.07 10.46 4.07
N PRO A 111 -30.68 11.66 3.88
CA PRO A 111 -31.23 12.07 2.59
C PRO A 111 -30.19 12.19 1.48
N THR A 112 -28.93 12.55 1.80
CA THR A 112 -27.85 12.73 0.82
C THR A 112 -26.65 11.87 1.12
N LEU A 113 -25.86 11.55 0.09
CA LEU A 113 -24.58 10.84 0.24
C LEU A 113 -23.59 11.64 1.10
N GLN A 114 -23.53 12.97 0.88
CA GLN A 114 -22.61 13.85 1.60
C GLN A 114 -22.91 13.87 3.10
N ALA A 115 -24.20 14.00 3.49
CA ALA A 115 -24.58 13.93 4.90
C ALA A 115 -24.21 12.59 5.54
N HIS A 116 -24.35 11.48 4.81
CA HIS A 116 -23.95 10.16 5.29
C HIS A 116 -22.44 10.04 5.46
N ILE A 117 -21.69 10.49 4.47
CA ILE A 117 -20.21 10.51 4.50
C ILE A 117 -19.71 11.35 5.69
N ALA A 118 -20.27 12.55 5.86
CA ALA A 118 -19.91 13.43 6.97
C ALA A 118 -20.16 12.78 8.35
N ALA A 119 -21.26 12.02 8.49
CA ALA A 119 -21.60 11.28 9.70
C ALA A 119 -20.68 10.05 9.95
N LEU A 120 -20.08 9.48 8.90
CA LEU A 120 -19.14 8.35 9.01
C LEU A 120 -17.77 8.78 9.54
N TRP A 121 -17.27 9.97 9.24
CA TRP A 121 -15.92 10.37 9.62
C TRP A 121 -15.61 10.27 11.13
N PRO A 122 -16.47 10.74 12.05
CA PRO A 122 -16.22 10.56 13.49
C PRO A 122 -16.15 9.08 13.89
N LEU A 123 -16.98 8.23 13.27
CA LEU A 123 -17.03 6.80 13.57
C LEU A 123 -15.83 6.03 13.03
N LEU A 124 -15.20 6.54 11.98
CA LEU A 124 -13.98 5.96 11.39
C LEU A 124 -12.71 6.54 12.00
N THR A 125 -12.79 7.63 12.76
CA THR A 125 -11.63 8.22 13.44
C THR A 125 -11.27 7.43 14.68
N ARG A 126 -9.97 7.17 14.86
CA ARG A 126 -9.40 6.49 16.02
C ARG A 126 -8.43 7.42 16.74
N PRO A 127 -8.46 7.48 18.07
CA PRO A 127 -7.45 8.22 18.85
C PRO A 127 -6.09 7.52 18.74
N ALA A 128 -5.03 8.29 18.97
CA ALA A 128 -3.72 7.71 19.27
C ALA A 128 -3.80 6.92 20.59
N VAL A 129 -3.32 5.68 20.57
CA VAL A 129 -3.28 4.82 21.76
C VAL A 129 -1.94 4.13 21.86
N VAL A 130 -1.40 4.00 23.06
CA VAL A 130 -0.24 3.14 23.30
C VAL A 130 -0.70 1.69 23.17
N PRO A 131 -0.14 0.91 22.23
CA PRO A 131 -0.55 -0.48 22.06
C PRO A 131 -0.32 -1.30 23.33
N PRO A 132 -1.25 -2.16 23.74
CA PRO A 132 -1.01 -3.09 24.83
C PRO A 132 0.19 -4.01 24.55
N LEU A 133 0.86 -4.48 25.61
CA LEU A 133 1.98 -5.40 25.49
C LEU A 133 1.59 -6.63 24.65
N TYR A 134 2.50 -7.05 23.78
CA TYR A 134 2.32 -8.19 22.87
C TYR A 134 1.16 -8.08 21.89
N SER A 135 0.49 -6.91 21.80
CA SER A 135 -0.46 -6.62 20.74
C SER A 135 0.26 -6.55 19.39
N SER A 136 -0.43 -6.95 18.32
CA SER A 136 0.09 -6.73 16.97
C SER A 136 -0.03 -5.27 16.49
N LEU A 137 -0.75 -4.39 17.21
CA LEU A 137 -0.93 -2.99 16.84
C LEU A 137 0.38 -2.22 16.94
N LEU A 138 0.70 -1.43 15.92
CA LEU A 138 1.83 -0.48 15.93
C LEU A 138 1.36 0.88 16.44
N TYR A 139 2.23 1.55 17.19
CA TYR A 139 1.96 2.89 17.70
C TYR A 139 2.03 3.93 16.59
N VAL A 140 1.10 4.89 16.63
CA VAL A 140 1.16 6.16 15.90
C VAL A 140 0.77 7.30 16.86
N PRO A 141 1.42 8.48 16.74
CA PRO A 141 1.30 9.53 17.76
C PRO A 141 0.05 10.41 17.64
N LYS A 142 -0.69 10.33 16.54
CA LYS A 142 -1.83 11.21 16.25
C LYS A 142 -3.11 10.41 15.98
N PRO A 143 -4.29 11.05 16.05
CA PRO A 143 -5.53 10.43 15.59
C PRO A 143 -5.50 10.16 14.07
N TYR A 144 -6.12 9.06 13.65
CA TYR A 144 -6.16 8.62 12.26
C TYR A 144 -7.53 8.08 11.87
N VAL A 145 -7.79 8.03 10.56
CA VAL A 145 -9.04 7.50 10.00
C VAL A 145 -8.78 6.10 9.42
N ILE A 146 -9.60 5.12 9.84
CA ILE A 146 -9.52 3.74 9.36
C ILE A 146 -10.37 3.55 8.09
N PRO A 147 -10.08 2.53 7.26
CA PRO A 147 -10.93 2.18 6.12
C PRO A 147 -12.37 1.78 6.53
N GLY A 148 -12.54 1.08 7.66
CA GLY A 148 -13.83 0.61 8.15
C GLY A 148 -14.00 -0.91 8.10
N GLY A 149 -15.11 -1.41 8.65
CA GLY A 149 -15.40 -2.82 8.73
C GLY A 149 -14.33 -3.62 9.50
N ARG A 150 -13.80 -4.66 8.88
CA ARG A 150 -12.69 -5.47 9.45
C ARG A 150 -11.34 -4.75 9.47
N PHE A 151 -11.16 -3.68 8.70
CA PHE A 151 -9.94 -2.89 8.58
C PHE A 151 -9.93 -1.79 9.66
N ARG A 152 -9.51 -2.16 10.87
CA ARG A 152 -9.65 -1.36 12.11
C ARG A 152 -8.38 -0.61 12.50
N GLU A 153 -7.32 -0.76 11.75
CA GLU A 153 -6.05 -0.05 11.90
C GLU A 153 -5.83 0.94 10.77
N PHE A 154 -4.78 1.71 10.86
CA PHE A 154 -4.40 2.70 9.86
C PHE A 154 -3.75 2.01 8.66
N TYR A 155 -4.34 2.16 7.47
CA TYR A 155 -3.83 1.57 6.21
C TYR A 155 -3.24 2.64 5.31
N TYR A 156 -2.20 2.25 4.54
CA TYR A 156 -1.39 3.21 3.82
C TYR A 156 -2.13 3.84 2.63
N TRP A 157 -2.34 3.11 1.54
CA TRP A 157 -2.83 3.73 0.30
C TRP A 157 -4.31 4.14 0.38
N ASP A 158 -5.10 3.45 1.20
CA ASP A 158 -6.49 3.80 1.52
C ASP A 158 -6.61 5.22 2.03
N SER A 159 -5.63 5.66 2.83
CA SER A 159 -5.61 6.97 3.47
C SER A 159 -5.54 8.12 2.47
N TYR A 160 -4.84 7.97 1.35
CA TYR A 160 -4.83 8.99 0.29
C TYR A 160 -6.24 9.26 -0.22
N PHE A 161 -6.96 8.20 -0.56
CA PHE A 161 -8.32 8.34 -1.10
C PHE A 161 -9.32 8.81 -0.05
N THR A 162 -9.12 8.43 1.22
CA THR A 162 -9.89 8.94 2.37
C THR A 162 -9.68 10.46 2.54
N MET A 163 -8.44 10.95 2.47
CA MET A 163 -8.10 12.37 2.59
C MET A 163 -8.75 13.22 1.51
N LEU A 164 -9.04 12.67 0.32
CA LEU A 164 -9.75 13.39 -0.76
C LEU A 164 -11.15 13.84 -0.33
N GLY A 165 -11.78 13.17 0.62
CA GLY A 165 -13.07 13.58 1.19
C GLY A 165 -12.92 14.37 2.49
N LEU A 166 -11.95 14.03 3.34
CA LEU A 166 -11.74 14.73 4.62
C LEU A 166 -11.46 16.23 4.41
N ILE A 167 -10.60 16.56 3.44
CA ILE A 167 -10.21 17.96 3.18
C ILE A 167 -11.39 18.84 2.74
N PRO A 168 -12.19 18.48 1.72
CA PRO A 168 -13.35 19.28 1.33
C PRO A 168 -14.47 19.31 2.39
N ASP A 169 -14.51 18.34 3.33
CA ASP A 169 -15.41 18.35 4.49
C ASP A 169 -14.86 19.17 5.66
N GLY A 170 -13.82 19.99 5.45
CA GLY A 170 -13.24 20.86 6.47
C GLY A 170 -12.36 20.15 7.49
N ARG A 171 -12.05 18.86 7.31
CA ARG A 171 -11.27 18.03 8.26
C ARG A 171 -9.78 18.00 7.93
N ILE A 172 -9.22 19.17 7.58
CA ILE A 172 -7.80 19.30 7.24
C ILE A 172 -6.86 18.89 8.39
N VAL A 173 -7.29 19.03 9.64
CA VAL A 173 -6.51 18.61 10.81
C VAL A 173 -6.31 17.09 10.80
N ASN A 174 -7.37 16.31 10.55
CA ASN A 174 -7.25 14.85 10.41
C ASN A 174 -6.28 14.47 9.29
N ALA A 175 -6.34 15.17 8.14
CA ALA A 175 -5.43 14.90 7.04
C ALA A 175 -3.96 15.20 7.41
N ARG A 176 -3.68 16.28 8.15
CA ARG A 176 -2.34 16.61 8.67
C ARG A 176 -1.84 15.55 9.65
N ASP A 177 -2.67 15.19 10.63
CA ASP A 177 -2.36 14.15 11.62
C ASP A 177 -1.99 12.83 10.95
N MET A 178 -2.74 12.42 9.92
CA MET A 178 -2.45 11.21 9.14
C MET A 178 -1.10 11.29 8.40
N VAL A 179 -0.74 12.46 7.83
CA VAL A 179 0.58 12.66 7.18
C VAL A 179 1.70 12.63 8.22
N ASP A 180 1.49 13.21 9.40
CA ASP A 180 2.47 13.18 10.50
C ASP A 180 2.70 11.76 11.00
N ASP A 181 1.64 10.95 11.12
CA ASP A 181 1.70 9.54 11.49
C ASP A 181 2.46 8.72 10.44
N PHE A 182 2.23 8.94 9.15
CA PHE A 182 3.04 8.30 8.10
C PHE A 182 4.50 8.74 8.14
N SER A 183 4.76 10.01 8.41
CA SER A 183 6.13 10.52 8.65
C SER A 183 6.79 9.80 9.82
N TYR A 184 6.05 9.58 10.90
CA TYR A 184 6.51 8.81 12.07
C TYR A 184 6.84 7.36 11.69
N LEU A 185 5.94 6.66 10.98
CA LEU A 185 6.17 5.28 10.54
C LEU A 185 7.41 5.17 9.63
N ILE A 186 7.61 6.12 8.70
CA ILE A 186 8.81 6.17 7.85
C ILE A 186 10.07 6.35 8.69
N ARG A 187 10.05 7.22 9.71
CA ARG A 187 11.21 7.44 10.59
C ARG A 187 11.53 6.20 11.41
N THR A 188 10.51 5.51 11.90
CA THR A 188 10.62 4.36 12.80
C THR A 188 10.99 3.08 12.07
N TYR A 189 10.32 2.78 10.95
CA TYR A 189 10.45 1.49 10.23
C TYR A 189 11.18 1.61 8.90
N GLY A 190 11.50 2.82 8.44
CA GLY A 190 12.14 3.08 7.15
C GLY A 190 11.19 3.02 5.96
N HIS A 191 9.91 2.75 6.18
CA HIS A 191 8.83 2.72 5.18
C HIS A 191 7.48 2.84 5.88
N ILE A 192 6.42 2.98 5.11
CA ILE A 192 5.04 2.87 5.61
C ILE A 192 4.61 1.41 5.45
N PRO A 193 4.28 0.69 6.54
CA PRO A 193 3.72 -0.67 6.44
C PRO A 193 2.37 -0.67 5.72
N ASN A 194 1.97 -1.83 5.17
CA ASN A 194 0.66 -2.04 4.56
C ASN A 194 -0.50 -1.53 5.45
N GLY A 195 -0.40 -1.78 6.75
CA GLY A 195 -1.24 -1.23 7.82
C GLY A 195 -0.49 -1.28 9.14
N THR A 196 -1.01 -0.62 10.18
CA THR A 196 -0.33 -0.49 11.49
C THR A 196 -0.43 -1.75 12.34
N ARG A 197 0.09 -2.87 11.82
CA ARG A 197 0.21 -4.16 12.52
C ARG A 197 1.59 -4.78 12.31
N THR A 198 2.10 -5.50 13.30
CA THR A 198 3.43 -6.13 13.23
C THR A 198 3.54 -7.12 12.06
N TYR A 199 2.49 -7.84 11.73
CA TYR A 199 2.45 -8.78 10.62
C TYR A 199 2.42 -8.10 9.22
N TYR A 200 2.27 -6.78 9.16
CA TYR A 200 2.35 -5.98 7.95
C TYR A 200 3.73 -5.33 7.72
N LEU A 201 4.65 -5.39 8.71
CA LEU A 201 5.96 -4.73 8.61
C LEU A 201 6.84 -5.27 7.46
N SER A 202 6.58 -6.48 6.96
CA SER A 202 7.35 -7.05 5.86
C SER A 202 7.01 -6.50 4.48
N ARG A 203 5.96 -5.67 4.35
CA ARG A 203 5.48 -5.11 3.08
C ARG A 203 4.87 -3.73 3.26
N SER A 204 4.92 -2.93 2.19
CA SER A 204 4.25 -1.63 2.10
C SER A 204 2.92 -1.76 1.35
N GLN A 205 2.46 -0.67 0.76
CA GLN A 205 1.40 -0.55 -0.26
C GLN A 205 1.86 0.44 -1.35
N PRO A 206 1.09 0.69 -2.43
CA PRO A 206 1.47 1.63 -3.47
C PRO A 206 1.92 2.99 -2.90
N PRO A 207 3.06 3.53 -3.35
CA PRO A 207 3.70 4.69 -2.72
C PRO A 207 2.98 6.01 -3.05
N VAL A 208 1.97 6.33 -2.27
CA VAL A 208 1.10 7.51 -2.44
C VAL A 208 1.33 8.62 -1.39
N TYR A 209 2.29 8.47 -0.50
CA TYR A 209 2.58 9.46 0.54
C TYR A 209 2.90 10.86 -0.03
N TYR A 210 3.63 10.94 -1.14
CA TYR A 210 3.90 12.23 -1.79
C TYR A 210 2.63 12.92 -2.31
N LEU A 211 1.59 12.14 -2.68
CA LEU A 211 0.28 12.67 -3.06
C LEU A 211 -0.45 13.23 -1.83
N MET A 212 -0.41 12.51 -0.70
CA MET A 212 -1.00 12.96 0.56
C MET A 212 -0.37 14.27 1.03
N VAL A 213 0.96 14.36 1.00
CA VAL A 213 1.69 15.59 1.34
C VAL A 213 1.26 16.74 0.41
N GLY A 214 1.13 16.48 -0.89
CA GLY A 214 0.68 17.49 -1.85
C GLY A 214 -0.76 17.98 -1.63
N LEU A 215 -1.62 17.17 -1.00
CA LEU A 215 -2.98 17.59 -0.65
C LEU A 215 -3.02 18.62 0.50
N LEU A 216 -2.00 18.68 1.35
CA LEU A 216 -1.94 19.62 2.47
C LEU A 216 -1.76 21.08 2.03
N ASP A 217 -1.19 21.29 0.85
CA ASP A 217 -1.06 22.59 0.23
C ASP A 217 -1.27 22.44 -1.30
N GLN A 218 -2.52 22.50 -1.72
CA GLN A 218 -2.87 22.31 -3.14
C GLN A 218 -2.49 23.51 -4.02
N HIS A 219 -2.27 24.69 -3.42
CA HIS A 219 -1.82 25.90 -4.13
C HIS A 219 -0.32 25.86 -4.37
N ASP A 220 0.46 25.37 -3.39
CA ASP A 220 1.90 25.19 -3.51
C ASP A 220 2.34 23.81 -2.98
N PRO A 221 2.11 22.72 -3.72
CA PRO A 221 2.56 21.39 -3.31
C PRO A 221 4.08 21.30 -3.13
N ALA A 222 4.88 22.12 -3.82
CA ALA A 222 6.33 22.11 -3.71
C ALA A 222 6.80 22.51 -2.30
N ARG A 223 6.13 23.47 -1.68
CA ARG A 223 6.37 23.86 -0.28
C ARG A 223 6.05 22.71 0.68
N ALA A 224 4.92 22.03 0.50
CA ALA A 224 4.57 20.87 1.31
C ALA A 224 5.60 19.73 1.15
N TRP A 225 6.02 19.43 -0.08
CA TRP A 225 7.08 18.43 -0.32
C TRP A 225 8.43 18.83 0.28
N ALA A 226 8.78 20.11 0.28
CA ALA A 226 9.98 20.61 0.92
C ALA A 226 9.96 20.36 2.44
N ALA A 227 8.83 20.60 3.10
CA ALA A 227 8.66 20.34 4.54
C ALA A 227 8.84 18.85 4.88
N HIS A 228 8.37 17.94 4.03
CA HIS A 228 8.41 16.49 4.24
C HIS A 228 9.53 15.76 3.48
N LEU A 229 10.53 16.49 2.94
CA LEU A 229 11.55 15.96 2.04
C LEU A 229 12.34 14.78 2.63
N GLY A 230 12.65 14.81 3.93
CA GLY A 230 13.35 13.73 4.63
C GLY A 230 12.58 12.41 4.60
N SER A 231 11.27 12.45 4.86
CA SER A 231 10.38 11.27 4.82
C SER A 231 10.21 10.75 3.39
N LEU A 232 9.98 11.64 2.40
CA LEU A 232 9.89 11.27 0.98
C LEU A 232 11.15 10.55 0.47
N ARG A 233 12.33 11.05 0.83
CA ARG A 233 13.61 10.41 0.44
C ARG A 233 13.83 9.07 1.12
N ARG A 234 13.38 8.87 2.36
CA ARG A 234 13.46 7.59 3.08
C ARG A 234 12.51 6.56 2.46
N GLU A 235 11.28 6.94 2.16
CA GLU A 235 10.34 6.05 1.48
C GLU A 235 10.85 5.67 0.08
N TYR A 236 11.36 6.62 -0.68
CA TYR A 236 12.02 6.33 -1.96
C TYR A 236 13.18 5.34 -1.80
N ALA A 237 13.99 5.48 -0.76
CA ALA A 237 15.10 4.57 -0.48
C ALA A 237 14.61 3.14 -0.17
N TYR A 238 13.45 2.97 0.49
CA TYR A 238 12.84 1.66 0.68
C TYR A 238 12.56 0.97 -0.67
N TRP A 239 11.92 1.67 -1.60
CA TRP A 239 11.59 1.12 -2.92
C TRP A 239 12.82 0.85 -3.78
N MET A 240 13.92 1.55 -3.54
CA MET A 240 15.18 1.34 -4.26
C MET A 240 16.15 0.36 -3.56
N ARG A 241 15.72 -0.33 -2.50
CA ARG A 241 16.52 -1.38 -1.86
C ARG A 241 16.81 -2.51 -2.84
N GLY A 242 18.09 -2.80 -3.03
CA GLY A 242 18.54 -3.82 -3.97
C GLY A 242 19.12 -3.26 -5.27
N ALA A 243 19.04 -1.95 -5.52
CA ALA A 243 19.55 -1.32 -6.74
C ALA A 243 21.08 -1.34 -6.89
N ALA A 244 21.83 -1.24 -5.76
CA ALA A 244 23.27 -1.18 -5.80
C ALA A 244 23.89 -2.51 -6.27
N GLY A 245 24.78 -2.48 -7.28
CA GLY A 245 25.45 -3.65 -7.83
C GLY A 245 24.51 -4.66 -8.51
N LEU A 246 23.36 -4.23 -8.98
CA LEU A 246 22.43 -5.07 -9.74
C LEU A 246 22.80 -5.02 -11.23
N HIS A 247 23.03 -6.18 -11.86
CA HIS A 247 23.37 -6.28 -13.28
C HIS A 247 22.12 -6.40 -14.17
N PRO A 248 22.21 -6.04 -15.45
CA PRO A 248 21.13 -6.20 -16.41
C PRO A 248 20.50 -7.61 -16.39
N GLY A 249 19.18 -7.68 -16.46
CA GLY A 249 18.43 -8.94 -16.41
C GLY A 249 18.27 -9.55 -15.00
N GLN A 250 18.77 -8.89 -13.95
CA GLN A 250 18.63 -9.36 -12.57
C GLN A 250 17.58 -8.57 -11.79
N ALA A 251 17.05 -9.23 -10.76
CA ALA A 251 16.15 -8.60 -9.79
C ALA A 251 16.60 -8.87 -8.35
N ARG A 252 16.59 -7.84 -7.51
CA ARG A 252 16.90 -7.95 -6.09
C ARG A 252 15.95 -7.09 -5.27
N ARG A 253 15.24 -7.71 -4.32
CA ARG A 253 14.16 -7.06 -3.55
C ARG A 253 13.16 -6.38 -4.50
N ASN A 254 12.87 -5.09 -4.27
CA ASN A 254 11.90 -4.33 -5.04
C ASN A 254 12.43 -3.78 -6.39
N VAL A 255 13.67 -4.09 -6.79
CA VAL A 255 14.30 -3.52 -7.98
C VAL A 255 14.62 -4.58 -9.02
N VAL A 256 14.34 -4.26 -10.27
CA VAL A 256 14.68 -5.02 -11.46
C VAL A 256 15.59 -4.16 -12.34
N ALA A 257 16.77 -4.67 -12.72
CA ALA A 257 17.58 -4.10 -13.78
C ALA A 257 17.13 -4.69 -15.10
N MET A 258 16.56 -3.84 -15.96
CA MET A 258 16.08 -4.22 -17.28
C MET A 258 17.26 -4.62 -18.17
N PRO A 259 17.03 -5.27 -19.33
CA PRO A 259 18.12 -5.73 -20.20
C PRO A 259 19.12 -4.65 -20.65
N ASP A 260 18.70 -3.38 -20.70
CA ASP A 260 19.56 -2.22 -20.98
C ASP A 260 20.16 -1.56 -19.73
N GLY A 261 19.99 -2.16 -18.55
CA GLY A 261 20.48 -1.64 -17.28
C GLY A 261 19.58 -0.57 -16.63
N ALA A 262 18.47 -0.19 -17.27
CA ALA A 262 17.50 0.72 -16.65
C ALA A 262 16.86 0.07 -15.40
N LEU A 263 16.67 0.85 -14.35
CA LEU A 263 16.10 0.34 -13.11
C LEU A 263 14.59 0.64 -13.06
N LEU A 264 13.80 -0.43 -12.96
CA LEU A 264 12.38 -0.39 -12.64
C LEU A 264 12.10 -1.16 -11.35
N ASN A 265 10.86 -1.07 -10.86
CA ASN A 265 10.48 -1.65 -9.58
C ASN A 265 9.43 -2.76 -9.74
N ARG A 266 9.42 -3.69 -8.79
CA ARG A 266 8.41 -4.72 -8.60
C ARG A 266 7.92 -4.73 -7.15
N TYR A 267 6.74 -5.29 -6.91
CA TYR A 267 6.29 -5.64 -5.57
C TYR A 267 7.05 -6.88 -5.07
N TRP A 268 7.49 -6.86 -3.81
CA TRP A 268 8.30 -7.93 -3.26
C TRP A 268 8.32 -7.91 -1.72
N SER A 269 8.28 -9.09 -1.09
CA SER A 269 8.39 -9.23 0.36
C SER A 269 9.64 -10.03 0.74
N PRO A 270 10.39 -9.62 1.79
CA PRO A 270 11.50 -10.42 2.33
C PRO A 270 11.04 -11.72 3.00
N VAL A 271 9.75 -11.80 3.39
CA VAL A 271 9.15 -12.93 4.09
C VAL A 271 8.45 -13.85 3.10
N ASP A 272 8.66 -15.14 3.24
CA ASP A 272 8.18 -16.22 2.38
C ASP A 272 7.39 -17.30 3.17
N THR A 273 6.76 -16.88 4.25
CA THR A 273 5.82 -17.68 5.04
C THR A 273 4.38 -17.24 4.78
N PRO A 274 3.36 -18.04 5.13
CA PRO A 274 1.96 -17.63 5.01
C PRO A 274 1.71 -16.29 5.69
N ARG A 275 0.78 -15.50 5.14
CA ARG A 275 0.33 -14.24 5.76
C ARG A 275 -0.44 -14.57 7.05
N ASP A 276 -0.12 -13.91 8.16
CA ASP A 276 -0.75 -14.19 9.46
C ASP A 276 -2.28 -14.05 9.38
N GLU A 277 -2.78 -13.01 8.73
CA GLU A 277 -4.19 -12.66 8.57
C GLU A 277 -4.96 -13.54 7.57
N SER A 278 -4.24 -14.33 6.77
CA SER A 278 -4.78 -15.26 5.77
C SER A 278 -4.15 -16.66 5.87
N TYR A 279 -3.56 -17.02 7.01
CA TYR A 279 -2.70 -18.18 7.21
C TYR A 279 -3.27 -19.49 6.63
N ARG A 280 -4.51 -19.83 7.03
CA ARG A 280 -5.15 -21.07 6.56
C ARG A 280 -5.35 -21.09 5.05
N LYS A 281 -5.74 -19.96 4.46
CA LYS A 281 -5.96 -19.85 3.01
C LYS A 281 -4.66 -20.05 2.25
N ASP A 282 -3.59 -19.38 2.68
CA ASP A 282 -2.27 -19.48 2.07
C ASP A 282 -1.73 -20.91 2.15
N VAL A 283 -1.83 -21.57 3.33
CA VAL A 283 -1.41 -22.97 3.52
C VAL A 283 -2.20 -23.94 2.64
N LEU A 284 -3.52 -23.77 2.54
CA LEU A 284 -4.34 -24.64 1.70
C LEU A 284 -4.11 -24.40 0.21
N LEU A 285 -3.80 -23.17 -0.19
CA LEU A 285 -3.43 -22.84 -1.56
C LEU A 285 -2.10 -23.49 -1.95
N ALA A 286 -1.10 -23.43 -1.06
CA ALA A 286 0.21 -24.04 -1.28
C ALA A 286 0.12 -25.55 -1.50
N ARG A 287 -0.78 -26.24 -0.81
CA ARG A 287 -1.04 -27.68 -1.04
C ARG A 287 -1.57 -28.03 -2.42
N ARG A 288 -2.09 -27.04 -3.16
CA ARG A 288 -2.67 -27.17 -4.51
C ARG A 288 -1.83 -26.53 -5.60
N SER A 289 -0.72 -25.87 -5.22
CA SER A 289 0.23 -25.25 -6.13
C SER A 289 1.32 -26.23 -6.52
N GLN A 290 1.86 -26.07 -7.72
CA GLN A 290 3.08 -26.76 -8.16
C GLN A 290 4.34 -25.98 -7.79
N GLU A 291 4.19 -24.70 -7.41
CA GLU A 291 5.30 -23.87 -6.95
C GLU A 291 5.74 -24.25 -5.54
N PRO A 292 7.04 -24.15 -5.23
CA PRO A 292 7.53 -24.28 -3.87
C PRO A 292 6.77 -23.34 -2.91
N PRO A 293 6.33 -23.79 -1.72
CA PRO A 293 5.54 -22.96 -0.80
C PRO A 293 6.13 -21.58 -0.50
N ALA A 294 7.44 -21.50 -0.33
CA ALA A 294 8.14 -20.22 -0.09
C ALA A 294 8.00 -19.23 -1.26
N VAL A 295 8.05 -19.72 -2.50
CA VAL A 295 7.86 -18.91 -3.71
C VAL A 295 6.41 -18.40 -3.77
N LEU A 296 5.44 -19.30 -3.58
CA LEU A 296 4.02 -18.97 -3.56
C LEU A 296 3.70 -17.92 -2.49
N TYR A 297 4.16 -18.11 -1.24
CA TYR A 297 3.88 -17.18 -0.16
C TYR A 297 4.49 -15.80 -0.40
N ARG A 298 5.69 -15.73 -0.96
CA ARG A 298 6.31 -14.45 -1.34
C ARG A 298 5.49 -13.74 -2.42
N ASN A 299 4.99 -14.46 -3.41
CA ASN A 299 4.12 -13.91 -4.45
C ASN A 299 2.78 -13.39 -3.88
N LEU A 300 2.15 -14.12 -2.96
CA LEU A 300 0.94 -13.69 -2.26
C LEU A 300 1.17 -12.42 -1.44
N ARG A 301 2.31 -12.34 -0.73
CA ARG A 301 2.70 -11.13 0.03
C ARG A 301 2.99 -9.94 -0.87
N ALA A 302 3.65 -10.18 -2.01
CA ALA A 302 3.92 -9.15 -3.01
C ALA A 302 2.63 -8.62 -3.66
N ALA A 303 1.67 -9.49 -3.95
CA ALA A 303 0.36 -9.07 -4.44
C ALA A 303 -0.42 -8.28 -3.38
N ALA A 304 -0.31 -8.65 -2.10
CA ALA A 304 -0.88 -7.86 -1.01
C ALA A 304 -0.20 -6.48 -0.85
N GLU A 305 1.11 -6.37 -1.15
CA GLU A 305 1.81 -5.08 -1.21
C GLU A 305 1.30 -4.18 -2.35
N SER A 306 0.84 -4.78 -3.46
CA SER A 306 0.28 -4.02 -4.58
C SER A 306 -1.07 -3.37 -4.30
N GLY A 307 -1.76 -3.81 -3.25
CA GLY A 307 -3.15 -3.43 -2.96
C GLY A 307 -4.18 -4.16 -3.83
N TRP A 308 -3.75 -4.95 -4.85
CA TRP A 308 -4.64 -5.70 -5.75
C TRP A 308 -4.62 -7.20 -5.43
N ASP A 309 -5.03 -7.56 -4.23
CA ASP A 309 -5.08 -8.92 -3.72
C ASP A 309 -6.52 -9.51 -3.78
N PHE A 310 -6.90 -10.29 -4.84
CA PHE A 310 -6.02 -10.64 -5.95
C PHE A 310 -6.66 -10.32 -7.31
N SER A 311 -5.89 -10.49 -8.38
CA SER A 311 -6.28 -10.16 -9.75
C SER A 311 -5.66 -11.14 -10.73
N SER A 312 -6.30 -11.39 -11.88
CA SER A 312 -5.75 -12.07 -13.06
C SER A 312 -4.38 -11.52 -13.46
N ARG A 313 -4.17 -10.25 -13.25
CA ARG A 313 -2.92 -9.50 -13.48
C ARG A 313 -1.67 -10.21 -12.94
N TRP A 314 -1.83 -10.94 -11.84
CA TRP A 314 -0.72 -11.63 -11.16
C TRP A 314 -0.62 -13.12 -11.49
N LEU A 315 -1.57 -13.69 -12.24
CA LEU A 315 -1.71 -15.14 -12.41
C LEU A 315 -0.96 -15.62 -13.65
N GLY A 316 -0.17 -16.69 -13.50
CA GLY A 316 0.62 -17.25 -14.60
C GLY A 316 -0.24 -17.84 -15.71
N ASP A 317 -1.38 -18.44 -15.37
CA ASP A 317 -2.36 -18.98 -16.32
C ASP A 317 -3.57 -18.04 -16.56
N GLY A 318 -3.56 -16.86 -15.97
CA GLY A 318 -4.63 -15.85 -16.05
C GLY A 318 -5.93 -16.23 -15.33
N ARG A 319 -5.97 -17.35 -14.59
CA ARG A 319 -7.22 -17.89 -14.00
C ARG A 319 -7.10 -18.33 -12.53
N HIS A 320 -6.04 -19.04 -12.18
CA HIS A 320 -5.96 -19.72 -10.89
C HIS A 320 -4.93 -19.08 -9.96
N LEU A 321 -5.36 -18.69 -8.77
CA LEU A 321 -4.49 -18.05 -7.77
C LEU A 321 -3.24 -18.90 -7.40
N ARG A 322 -3.30 -20.22 -7.53
CA ARG A 322 -2.14 -21.10 -7.30
C ARG A 322 -0.98 -20.88 -8.28
N THR A 323 -1.18 -20.15 -9.37
CA THR A 323 -0.18 -19.82 -10.40
C THR A 323 0.38 -18.39 -10.23
N ILE A 324 0.15 -17.76 -9.08
CA ILE A 324 0.53 -16.37 -8.82
C ILE A 324 2.05 -16.16 -8.95
N ARG A 325 2.43 -15.12 -9.70
CA ARG A 325 3.84 -14.79 -10.03
C ARG A 325 4.14 -13.28 -9.91
N THR A 326 3.55 -12.62 -8.97
CA THR A 326 3.65 -11.15 -8.78
C THR A 326 5.09 -10.65 -8.79
N THR A 327 6.04 -11.42 -8.21
CA THR A 327 7.45 -11.03 -8.15
C THR A 327 8.17 -11.10 -9.50
N ASP A 328 7.57 -11.68 -10.51
CA ASP A 328 8.13 -11.76 -11.86
C ASP A 328 7.70 -10.56 -12.73
N LEU A 329 6.81 -9.73 -12.21
CA LEU A 329 6.24 -8.62 -12.95
C LEU A 329 6.81 -7.27 -12.52
N VAL A 330 7.01 -6.39 -13.51
CA VAL A 330 7.32 -4.97 -13.36
C VAL A 330 6.02 -4.21 -13.62
N PRO A 331 5.28 -3.81 -12.58
CA PRO A 331 3.95 -3.27 -12.73
C PRO A 331 3.96 -1.77 -13.10
N ILE A 332 3.05 -1.39 -13.99
CA ILE A 332 2.96 -0.01 -14.52
C ILE A 332 2.53 1.00 -13.46
N ASP A 333 1.61 0.64 -12.55
CA ASP A 333 1.13 1.50 -11.47
C ASP A 333 2.26 1.88 -10.51
N LEU A 334 3.01 0.90 -9.98
CA LEU A 334 4.14 1.15 -9.08
C LEU A 334 5.19 2.07 -9.73
N ASN A 335 5.56 1.78 -10.98
CA ASN A 335 6.57 2.55 -11.68
C ASN A 335 6.10 3.96 -12.05
N SER A 336 4.80 4.15 -12.30
CA SER A 336 4.20 5.47 -12.48
C SER A 336 4.19 6.28 -11.18
N LEU A 337 3.82 5.65 -10.06
CA LEU A 337 3.81 6.31 -8.75
C LEU A 337 5.23 6.72 -8.31
N LEU A 338 6.23 5.87 -8.56
CA LEU A 338 7.63 6.21 -8.26
C LEU A 338 8.16 7.33 -9.16
N TYR A 339 7.75 7.41 -10.42
CA TYR A 339 8.02 8.58 -11.27
C TYR A 339 7.42 9.85 -10.64
N GLY A 340 6.17 9.79 -10.19
CA GLY A 340 5.52 10.91 -9.49
C GLY A 340 6.27 11.33 -8.21
N MET A 341 6.70 10.35 -7.41
CA MET A 341 7.50 10.60 -6.21
C MET A 341 8.87 11.23 -6.52
N GLU A 342 9.57 10.76 -7.56
CA GLU A 342 10.83 11.35 -8.02
C GLU A 342 10.65 12.82 -8.44
N ARG A 343 9.54 13.14 -9.13
CA ARG A 343 9.16 14.51 -9.49
C ARG A 343 8.84 15.38 -8.27
N ALA A 344 8.10 14.83 -7.29
CA ALA A 344 7.77 15.52 -6.04
C ALA A 344 9.04 15.83 -5.23
N ILE A 345 9.95 14.87 -5.07
CA ILE A 345 11.23 15.08 -4.38
C ILE A 345 12.07 16.14 -5.12
N SER A 346 12.15 16.09 -6.46
CA SER A 346 12.87 17.08 -7.25
C SER A 346 12.35 18.50 -6.99
N ARG A 347 11.01 18.69 -7.02
CA ARG A 347 10.39 19.99 -6.74
C ARG A 347 10.55 20.44 -5.30
N GLY A 348 10.43 19.52 -4.33
CA GLY A 348 10.70 19.81 -2.91
C GLY A 348 12.14 20.22 -2.64
N CYS A 349 13.13 19.59 -3.33
CA CYS A 349 14.54 20.01 -3.27
C CYS A 349 14.72 21.42 -3.86
N ALA A 350 14.10 21.71 -5.02
CA ALA A 350 14.18 23.04 -5.65
C ALA A 350 13.58 24.13 -4.73
N ALA A 351 12.45 23.87 -4.09
CA ALA A 351 11.82 24.78 -3.14
C ALA A 351 12.68 25.03 -1.88
N ARG A 352 13.66 24.15 -1.59
CA ARG A 352 14.67 24.32 -0.55
C ARG A 352 16.01 24.87 -1.09
N HIS A 353 16.06 25.29 -2.35
CA HIS A 353 17.26 25.73 -3.05
C HIS A 353 18.39 24.67 -3.13
N ASP A 354 18.08 23.38 -2.88
CA ASP A 354 19.02 22.26 -3.10
C ASP A 354 18.97 21.83 -4.58
N LEU A 355 19.67 22.60 -5.42
CA LEU A 355 19.70 22.37 -6.87
C LEU A 355 20.37 21.05 -7.27
N ALA A 356 21.33 20.56 -6.48
CA ALA A 356 21.99 19.28 -6.74
C ALA A 356 21.00 18.12 -6.55
N CYS A 357 20.27 18.11 -5.44
CA CYS A 357 19.18 17.16 -5.20
C CYS A 357 18.10 17.26 -6.28
N ALA A 358 17.65 18.47 -6.61
CA ALA A 358 16.62 18.71 -7.62
C ALA A 358 17.01 18.08 -8.98
N ARG A 359 18.21 18.36 -9.48
CA ARG A 359 18.74 17.80 -10.73
C ARG A 359 18.86 16.27 -10.65
N LYS A 360 19.36 15.73 -9.54
CA LYS A 360 19.51 14.28 -9.33
C LYS A 360 18.16 13.54 -9.48
N PHE A 361 17.11 14.05 -8.83
CA PHE A 361 15.78 13.41 -8.89
C PHE A 361 15.05 13.67 -10.19
N ALA A 362 15.22 14.83 -10.83
CA ALA A 362 14.73 15.07 -12.18
C ALA A 362 15.33 14.08 -13.19
N ALA A 363 16.65 13.84 -13.12
CA ALA A 363 17.32 12.86 -13.97
C ALA A 363 16.84 11.41 -13.72
N ARG A 364 16.52 11.05 -12.46
CA ARG A 364 15.91 9.74 -12.13
C ARG A 364 14.53 9.59 -12.76
N ALA A 365 13.68 10.59 -12.59
CA ALA A 365 12.34 10.61 -13.21
C ALA A 365 12.43 10.49 -14.75
N ALA A 366 13.34 11.22 -15.38
CA ALA A 366 13.54 11.14 -16.83
C ALA A 366 14.02 9.74 -17.29
N ARG A 367 14.92 9.09 -16.55
CA ARG A 367 15.35 7.72 -16.84
C ARG A 367 14.22 6.71 -16.68
N ARG A 368 13.45 6.82 -15.58
CA ARG A 368 12.28 5.95 -15.33
C ARG A 368 11.24 6.09 -16.42
N ARG A 369 10.92 7.33 -16.85
CA ARG A 369 10.00 7.58 -17.95
C ARG A 369 10.44 6.84 -19.22
N ARG A 370 11.70 7.01 -19.64
CA ARG A 370 12.22 6.32 -20.85
C ARG A 370 12.13 4.79 -20.73
N ALA A 371 12.40 4.25 -19.53
CA ALA A 371 12.27 2.80 -19.30
C ALA A 371 10.81 2.34 -19.37
N ILE A 372 9.88 3.11 -18.81
CA ILE A 372 8.43 2.82 -18.91
C ILE A 372 7.99 2.85 -20.38
N ASP A 373 8.36 3.89 -21.15
CA ASP A 373 8.03 4.01 -22.57
C ASP A 373 8.57 2.81 -23.36
N ARG A 374 9.79 2.38 -23.07
CA ARG A 374 10.43 1.25 -23.76
C ARG A 374 9.80 -0.10 -23.43
N TYR A 375 9.55 -0.39 -22.15
CA TYR A 375 9.21 -1.74 -21.68
C TYR A 375 7.72 -1.94 -21.41
N LEU A 376 7.01 -0.90 -20.97
CA LEU A 376 5.62 -1.04 -20.50
C LEU A 376 4.59 -0.42 -21.45
N TRP A 377 5.00 0.39 -22.44
CA TRP A 377 4.12 0.94 -23.48
C TRP A 377 4.04 0.00 -24.68
N ASP A 378 2.84 -0.30 -25.13
CA ASP A 378 2.60 -1.04 -26.38
C ASP A 378 1.89 -0.12 -27.38
N ALA A 379 2.65 0.36 -28.37
CA ALA A 379 2.14 1.30 -29.39
C ALA A 379 1.08 0.67 -30.31
N HIS A 380 1.18 -0.64 -30.57
CA HIS A 380 0.21 -1.35 -31.41
C HIS A 380 -1.14 -1.51 -30.69
N ARG A 381 -1.11 -1.82 -29.39
CA ARG A 381 -2.31 -2.00 -28.57
C ARG A 381 -2.85 -0.68 -28.04
N GLY A 382 -2.04 0.38 -27.98
CA GLY A 382 -2.42 1.71 -27.51
C GLY A 382 -2.61 1.84 -26.01
N TYR A 383 -1.94 0.99 -25.20
CA TYR A 383 -2.02 1.08 -23.73
C TYR A 383 -0.74 0.62 -23.03
N PHE A 384 -0.59 1.09 -21.78
CA PHE A 384 0.47 0.62 -20.88
C PHE A 384 0.04 -0.66 -20.19
N MET A 385 0.99 -1.59 -20.02
CA MET A 385 0.78 -2.86 -19.33
C MET A 385 2.02 -3.27 -18.52
N ASP A 386 1.88 -4.32 -17.72
CA ASP A 386 2.99 -4.88 -16.97
C ASP A 386 3.97 -5.62 -17.86
N TYR A 387 5.20 -5.74 -17.38
CA TYR A 387 6.27 -6.44 -18.08
C TYR A 387 6.79 -7.59 -17.22
N ASP A 388 6.85 -8.79 -17.81
CA ASP A 388 7.46 -9.95 -17.20
C ASP A 388 8.98 -9.90 -17.48
N TRP A 389 9.74 -9.65 -16.41
CA TRP A 389 11.19 -9.47 -16.50
C TRP A 389 11.94 -10.80 -16.67
N ARG A 390 11.30 -11.96 -16.39
CA ARG A 390 11.90 -13.27 -16.59
C ARG A 390 11.80 -13.75 -18.03
N THR A 391 10.65 -13.52 -18.66
CA THR A 391 10.40 -13.90 -20.06
C THR A 391 10.74 -12.80 -21.04
N HIS A 392 11.09 -11.60 -20.54
CA HIS A 392 11.36 -10.40 -21.34
C HIS A 392 10.19 -9.98 -22.24
N ARG A 393 8.95 -10.15 -21.77
CA ARG A 393 7.73 -9.84 -22.53
C ARG A 393 6.75 -8.98 -21.75
N ARG A 394 6.01 -8.16 -22.49
CA ARG A 394 4.81 -7.51 -21.94
C ARG A 394 3.73 -8.55 -21.67
N THR A 395 2.95 -8.38 -20.62
CA THR A 395 1.90 -9.36 -20.24
C THR A 395 0.75 -9.43 -21.23
N GLY A 396 0.49 -8.34 -21.95
CA GLY A 396 -0.62 -8.23 -22.88
C GLY A 396 -1.98 -8.02 -22.21
N GLU A 397 -2.07 -8.06 -20.89
CA GLU A 397 -3.32 -7.87 -20.14
C GLU A 397 -3.68 -6.37 -20.01
N LEU A 398 -4.93 -6.03 -20.34
CA LEU A 398 -5.48 -4.70 -20.12
C LEU A 398 -6.14 -4.61 -18.76
N SER A 399 -5.67 -3.66 -17.96
CA SER A 399 -6.26 -3.33 -16.66
C SER A 399 -6.34 -1.82 -16.46
N ALA A 400 -7.09 -1.38 -15.46
CA ALA A 400 -7.18 0.03 -15.09
C ALA A 400 -5.83 0.64 -14.64
N ALA A 401 -4.80 -0.19 -14.41
CA ALA A 401 -3.44 0.27 -14.14
C ALA A 401 -2.85 1.10 -15.30
N THR A 402 -3.34 0.91 -16.53
CA THR A 402 -2.96 1.73 -17.70
C THR A 402 -3.21 3.23 -17.52
N LEU A 403 -4.06 3.61 -16.57
CA LEU A 403 -4.42 5.00 -16.30
C LEU A 403 -3.44 5.74 -15.35
N TYR A 404 -2.56 5.00 -14.67
CA TYR A 404 -1.59 5.61 -13.75
C TYR A 404 -0.57 6.55 -14.44
N PRO A 405 -0.03 6.23 -15.63
CA PRO A 405 0.80 7.17 -16.38
C PRO A 405 0.13 8.51 -16.66
N LEU A 406 -1.17 8.49 -16.96
CA LEU A 406 -1.93 9.72 -17.15
C LEU A 406 -2.10 10.48 -15.83
N PHE A 407 -2.44 9.75 -14.76
CA PHE A 407 -2.65 10.33 -13.43
C PHE A 407 -1.42 11.09 -12.92
N VAL A 408 -0.23 10.53 -13.07
CA VAL A 408 1.01 11.17 -12.60
C VAL A 408 1.64 12.14 -13.62
N GLY A 409 1.07 12.27 -14.82
CA GLY A 409 1.58 13.16 -15.87
C GLY A 409 2.86 12.63 -16.53
N LEU A 410 2.97 11.29 -16.68
CA LEU A 410 4.10 10.62 -17.31
C LEU A 410 3.90 10.48 -18.83
N ALA A 411 2.69 10.10 -19.26
CA ALA A 411 2.35 9.86 -20.66
C ALA A 411 2.59 11.11 -21.53
N ASP A 412 2.82 10.94 -22.82
CA ASP A 412 2.68 12.03 -23.79
C ASP A 412 1.22 12.16 -24.29
N ALA A 413 0.95 13.14 -25.14
CA ALA A 413 -0.40 13.40 -25.64
C ALA A 413 -0.92 12.26 -26.53
N HIS A 414 -0.06 11.64 -27.34
CA HIS A 414 -0.41 10.51 -28.21
C HIS A 414 -0.78 9.29 -27.37
N GLN A 415 0.05 8.95 -26.38
CA GLN A 415 -0.19 7.85 -25.45
C GLN A 415 -1.49 8.06 -24.67
N ALA A 416 -1.72 9.29 -24.17
CA ALA A 416 -2.93 9.62 -23.41
C ALA A 416 -4.20 9.50 -24.25
N ASN A 417 -4.18 9.93 -25.51
CA ASN A 417 -5.30 9.78 -26.45
C ASN A 417 -5.60 8.30 -26.73
N ALA A 418 -4.56 7.48 -26.97
CA ALA A 418 -4.72 6.05 -27.20
C ALA A 418 -5.29 5.34 -25.96
N VAL A 419 -4.74 5.61 -24.77
CA VAL A 419 -5.26 5.06 -23.49
C VAL A 419 -6.71 5.49 -23.26
N ALA A 420 -7.08 6.76 -23.55
CA ALA A 420 -8.45 7.23 -23.43
C ALA A 420 -9.40 6.47 -24.36
N ALA A 421 -8.99 6.20 -25.62
CA ALA A 421 -9.77 5.43 -26.58
C ALA A 421 -9.99 3.99 -26.11
N VAL A 422 -8.92 3.28 -25.73
CA VAL A 422 -8.99 1.90 -25.22
C VAL A 422 -9.81 1.82 -23.93
N THR A 423 -9.60 2.75 -22.99
CA THR A 423 -10.39 2.82 -21.75
C THR A 423 -11.88 2.97 -22.04
N ARG A 424 -12.25 3.83 -23.00
CA ARG A 424 -13.64 4.04 -23.40
C ARG A 424 -14.26 2.78 -24.00
N ALA A 425 -13.51 2.07 -24.82
CA ALA A 425 -13.98 0.88 -25.54
C ALA A 425 -14.08 -0.35 -24.63
N GLN A 426 -13.11 -0.56 -23.73
CA GLN A 426 -12.98 -1.85 -23.05
C GLN A 426 -13.18 -1.79 -21.53
N LEU A 427 -12.75 -0.71 -20.87
CA LEU A 427 -12.81 -0.61 -19.40
C LEU A 427 -14.02 0.15 -18.87
N LEU A 428 -14.63 1.05 -19.67
CA LEU A 428 -15.80 1.80 -19.23
C LEU A 428 -17.04 0.92 -19.29
N LYS A 429 -17.59 0.60 -18.13
CA LYS A 429 -18.84 -0.15 -17.97
C LYS A 429 -19.98 0.79 -17.54
N ARG A 430 -21.19 0.21 -17.35
CA ARG A 430 -22.39 0.95 -16.94
C ARG A 430 -22.16 1.77 -15.67
N GLY A 431 -21.46 1.20 -14.68
CA GLY A 431 -21.26 1.80 -13.35
C GLY A 431 -19.92 2.48 -13.11
N GLY A 432 -19.04 2.57 -14.12
CA GLY A 432 -17.70 3.17 -14.01
C GLY A 432 -16.63 2.34 -14.70
N ILE A 433 -15.37 2.52 -14.30
CA ILE A 433 -14.22 1.76 -14.81
C ILE A 433 -14.14 0.41 -14.10
N VAL A 434 -14.10 -0.67 -14.88
CA VAL A 434 -13.82 -2.02 -14.39
C VAL A 434 -12.32 -2.22 -14.19
N THR A 435 -11.94 -3.08 -13.25
CA THR A 435 -10.54 -3.28 -12.86
C THR A 435 -9.70 -3.93 -13.95
N THR A 436 -10.18 -5.05 -14.52
CA THR A 436 -9.60 -5.79 -15.65
C THR A 436 -10.68 -6.17 -16.64
N THR A 437 -10.29 -6.70 -17.80
CA THR A 437 -11.25 -7.25 -18.79
C THR A 437 -11.54 -8.74 -18.55
N ILE A 438 -10.96 -9.35 -17.53
CA ILE A 438 -11.00 -10.79 -17.24
C ILE A 438 -11.84 -11.05 -15.99
N THR A 439 -12.66 -12.09 -16.02
CA THR A 439 -13.45 -12.54 -14.86
C THR A 439 -12.86 -13.84 -14.33
N THR A 440 -12.27 -13.80 -13.13
CA THR A 440 -11.69 -14.99 -12.46
C THR A 440 -12.38 -15.33 -11.14
N GLY A 441 -13.24 -14.44 -10.64
CA GLY A 441 -13.76 -14.51 -9.27
C GLY A 441 -12.84 -13.83 -8.25
N GLN A 442 -11.65 -13.35 -8.65
CA GLN A 442 -10.83 -12.51 -7.80
C GLN A 442 -11.44 -11.10 -7.70
N GLN A 443 -11.26 -10.46 -6.54
CA GLN A 443 -11.95 -9.19 -6.26
C GLN A 443 -11.41 -8.00 -7.07
N TRP A 444 -10.17 -8.06 -7.58
CA TRP A 444 -9.57 -7.05 -8.44
C TRP A 444 -9.61 -7.44 -9.92
N ASP A 445 -10.70 -8.13 -10.32
CA ASP A 445 -11.03 -8.45 -11.70
C ASP A 445 -12.47 -8.00 -12.03
N ALA A 446 -12.85 -8.14 -13.31
CA ALA A 446 -14.23 -7.93 -13.70
C ALA A 446 -15.16 -8.87 -12.89
N PRO A 447 -16.36 -8.41 -12.53
CA PRO A 447 -17.04 -7.17 -12.88
C PRO A 447 -16.80 -6.01 -11.90
N ASN A 448 -15.80 -6.11 -11.00
CA ASN A 448 -15.62 -5.12 -9.94
C ASN A 448 -14.90 -3.86 -10.42
N GLY A 449 -15.37 -2.72 -9.91
CA GLY A 449 -14.72 -1.42 -9.95
C GLY A 449 -14.49 -0.91 -8.54
N TRP A 450 -13.46 -0.10 -8.37
CA TRP A 450 -12.96 0.39 -7.09
C TRP A 450 -12.83 1.91 -7.11
N ALA A 451 -13.20 2.56 -6.02
CA ALA A 451 -13.14 4.01 -5.90
C ALA A 451 -11.76 4.60 -6.26
N PRO A 452 -10.63 4.04 -5.79
CA PRO A 452 -9.29 4.46 -6.20
C PRO A 452 -9.10 4.57 -7.72
N LEU A 453 -9.54 3.55 -8.45
CA LEU A 453 -9.36 3.49 -9.91
C LEU A 453 -10.24 4.49 -10.66
N GLN A 454 -11.42 4.81 -10.14
CA GLN A 454 -12.27 5.87 -10.70
C GLN A 454 -11.60 7.23 -10.56
N TRP A 455 -11.05 7.54 -9.37
CA TRP A 455 -10.33 8.78 -9.13
C TRP A 455 -9.11 8.94 -10.03
N ILE A 456 -8.27 7.90 -10.12
CA ILE A 456 -7.10 7.87 -10.99
C ILE A 456 -7.49 8.11 -12.45
N ALA A 457 -8.55 7.45 -12.94
CA ALA A 457 -9.08 7.62 -14.29
C ALA A 457 -9.56 9.05 -14.53
N VAL A 458 -10.38 9.58 -13.62
CA VAL A 458 -10.94 10.94 -13.74
C VAL A 458 -9.84 12.00 -13.76
N GLN A 459 -8.89 11.94 -12.82
CA GLN A 459 -7.82 12.93 -12.75
C GLN A 459 -6.83 12.80 -13.91
N GLY A 460 -6.47 11.56 -14.30
CA GLY A 460 -5.58 11.32 -15.43
C GLY A 460 -6.18 11.86 -16.73
N LEU A 461 -7.42 11.55 -17.04
CA LEU A 461 -8.11 12.00 -18.25
C LEU A 461 -8.30 13.53 -18.27
N ARG A 462 -8.63 14.15 -17.15
CA ARG A 462 -8.72 15.63 -17.05
C ARG A 462 -7.40 16.31 -17.36
N ARG A 463 -6.31 15.77 -16.87
CA ARG A 463 -4.96 16.29 -17.09
C ARG A 463 -4.59 16.37 -18.59
N TYR A 464 -5.09 15.44 -19.39
CA TYR A 464 -4.77 15.32 -20.82
C TYR A 464 -5.90 15.80 -21.75
N GLY A 465 -6.79 16.69 -21.28
CA GLY A 465 -7.79 17.34 -22.12
C GLY A 465 -9.01 16.49 -22.46
N HIS A 466 -9.32 15.46 -21.66
CA HIS A 466 -10.54 14.65 -21.81
C HIS A 466 -11.59 14.91 -20.73
N PRO A 467 -11.97 16.18 -20.41
CA PRO A 467 -12.83 16.49 -19.27
C PRO A 467 -14.25 15.90 -19.40
N ARG A 468 -14.81 15.86 -20.62
CA ARG A 468 -16.14 15.25 -20.86
C ARG A 468 -16.13 13.74 -20.61
N PHE A 469 -15.04 13.05 -20.94
CA PHE A 469 -14.92 11.62 -20.68
C PHE A 469 -14.71 11.35 -19.16
N ALA A 470 -13.88 12.12 -18.51
CA ALA A 470 -13.69 12.09 -17.05
C ALA A 470 -15.02 12.28 -16.30
N GLN A 471 -15.81 13.30 -16.69
CA GLN A 471 -17.15 13.55 -16.12
C GLN A 471 -18.11 12.38 -16.34
N ARG A 472 -18.06 11.71 -17.49
CA ARG A 472 -18.88 10.51 -17.76
C ARG A 472 -18.54 9.38 -16.80
N ILE A 473 -17.24 9.13 -16.51
CA ILE A 473 -16.81 8.13 -15.53
C ILE A 473 -17.32 8.51 -14.14
N ALA A 474 -17.11 9.75 -13.71
CA ALA A 474 -17.59 10.25 -12.41
C ALA A 474 -19.11 10.09 -12.27
N ARG A 475 -19.90 10.46 -13.29
CA ARG A 475 -21.35 10.31 -13.30
C ARG A 475 -21.77 8.85 -13.14
N ARG A 476 -21.16 7.93 -13.89
CA ARG A 476 -21.49 6.49 -13.81
C ARG A 476 -21.19 5.95 -12.42
N TRP A 477 -20.02 6.28 -11.87
CA TRP A 477 -19.62 5.84 -10.54
C TRP A 477 -20.55 6.38 -9.44
N VAL A 478 -20.77 7.68 -9.38
CA VAL A 478 -21.64 8.32 -8.37
C VAL A 478 -23.06 7.75 -8.45
N ARG A 479 -23.59 7.52 -9.67
CA ARG A 479 -24.90 6.87 -9.86
C ARG A 479 -24.92 5.47 -9.27
N THR A 480 -23.87 4.65 -9.47
CA THR A 480 -23.78 3.29 -8.92
C THR A 480 -23.71 3.32 -7.40
N VAL A 481 -22.87 4.18 -6.83
CA VAL A 481 -22.78 4.39 -5.38
C VAL A 481 -24.13 4.80 -4.81
N ARG A 482 -24.80 5.79 -5.41
CA ARG A 482 -26.13 6.28 -4.99
C ARG A 482 -27.19 5.19 -5.06
N ARG A 483 -27.19 4.39 -6.13
CA ARG A 483 -28.15 3.28 -6.29
C ARG A 483 -27.97 2.24 -5.19
N VAL A 484 -26.75 1.79 -4.94
CA VAL A 484 -26.45 0.82 -3.88
C VAL A 484 -26.80 1.40 -2.51
N TYR A 485 -26.42 2.66 -2.24
CA TYR A 485 -26.77 3.36 -1.01
C TYR A 485 -28.29 3.46 -0.84
N GLY A 486 -29.02 3.81 -1.89
CA GLY A 486 -30.49 3.90 -1.89
C GLY A 486 -31.16 2.62 -1.43
N HIS A 487 -30.65 1.45 -1.83
CA HIS A 487 -31.22 0.14 -1.46
C HIS A 487 -30.70 -0.38 -0.11
N THR A 488 -29.48 -0.10 0.25
CA THR A 488 -28.80 -0.74 1.39
C THR A 488 -28.54 0.17 2.58
N GLY A 489 -28.55 1.48 2.38
CA GLY A 489 -28.05 2.48 3.34
C GLY A 489 -26.54 2.42 3.56
N LYS A 490 -25.77 1.79 2.65
CA LYS A 490 -24.35 1.49 2.84
C LYS A 490 -23.48 2.04 1.72
N LEU A 491 -22.29 2.51 2.08
CA LEU A 491 -21.19 2.83 1.17
C LEU A 491 -20.15 1.71 1.25
N VAL A 492 -20.16 0.85 0.23
CA VAL A 492 -19.39 -0.38 0.26
C VAL A 492 -18.00 -0.23 -0.33
N GLU A 493 -17.11 -1.17 -0.03
CA GLU A 493 -15.71 -1.20 -0.42
C GLU A 493 -15.50 -1.21 -1.95
N LYS A 494 -16.30 -1.99 -2.67
CA LYS A 494 -16.23 -2.22 -4.13
C LYS A 494 -17.61 -2.45 -4.72
N TYR A 495 -17.72 -2.22 -6.03
CA TYR A 495 -19.00 -2.30 -6.75
C TYR A 495 -18.87 -3.14 -8.00
N ASN A 496 -19.91 -3.90 -8.32
CA ASN A 496 -20.08 -4.50 -9.64
C ASN A 496 -20.50 -3.39 -10.62
N VAL A 497 -19.54 -2.90 -11.40
CA VAL A 497 -19.76 -1.77 -12.33
C VAL A 497 -20.43 -2.18 -13.64
N GLU A 498 -20.67 -3.47 -13.88
CA GLU A 498 -21.43 -3.95 -15.01
C GLU A 498 -22.94 -3.94 -14.74
N ARG A 499 -23.35 -4.16 -13.46
CA ARG A 499 -24.76 -4.31 -13.05
C ARG A 499 -25.24 -3.23 -12.07
N ASP A 500 -24.38 -2.30 -11.65
CA ASP A 500 -24.67 -1.26 -10.61
C ASP A 500 -25.14 -1.89 -9.29
N LEU A 501 -24.41 -2.90 -8.79
CA LEU A 501 -24.69 -3.66 -7.56
C LEU A 501 -23.49 -3.57 -6.60
N PRO A 502 -23.63 -3.99 -5.33
CA PRO A 502 -22.48 -4.26 -4.49
C PRO A 502 -21.53 -5.26 -5.17
N GLY A 503 -20.22 -5.04 -5.03
CA GLY A 503 -19.21 -5.94 -5.61
C GLY A 503 -19.12 -7.27 -4.86
N GLY A 504 -18.43 -8.23 -5.47
CA GLY A 504 -18.26 -9.58 -4.92
C GLY A 504 -16.84 -10.10 -5.09
N GLY A 505 -16.65 -11.38 -4.79
CA GLY A 505 -15.36 -12.06 -4.89
C GLY A 505 -14.41 -11.76 -3.74
N GLY A 506 -13.22 -12.37 -3.79
CA GLY A 506 -12.16 -12.12 -2.84
C GLY A 506 -12.19 -13.00 -1.59
N GLU A 507 -11.31 -12.66 -0.65
CA GLU A 507 -11.02 -13.51 0.51
C GLU A 507 -11.92 -13.27 1.72
N TYR A 508 -12.74 -12.20 1.72
CA TYR A 508 -13.55 -11.76 2.86
C TYR A 508 -14.88 -11.15 2.40
N PRO A 509 -15.90 -11.08 3.28
CA PRO A 509 -17.17 -10.42 2.98
C PRO A 509 -17.00 -8.95 2.65
N LEU A 510 -17.93 -8.39 1.87
CA LEU A 510 -17.98 -6.99 1.51
C LEU A 510 -18.03 -6.10 2.76
N GLN A 511 -17.19 -5.07 2.79
CA GLN A 511 -17.09 -4.12 3.90
C GLN A 511 -18.02 -2.93 3.68
N ASP A 512 -18.49 -2.29 4.76
CA ASP A 512 -19.40 -1.15 4.77
C ASP A 512 -18.74 0.11 5.33
N GLY A 513 -19.22 1.28 4.94
CA GLY A 513 -18.71 2.58 5.38
C GLY A 513 -17.26 2.86 4.96
N PHE A 514 -16.86 2.36 3.79
CA PHE A 514 -15.45 2.24 3.43
C PHE A 514 -14.80 3.59 3.06
N GLY A 515 -13.71 3.93 3.75
CA GLY A 515 -13.04 5.24 3.70
C GLY A 515 -12.71 5.74 2.30
N TRP A 516 -12.16 4.91 1.40
CA TRP A 516 -11.86 5.34 0.03
C TRP A 516 -13.12 5.58 -0.83
N THR A 517 -14.20 4.82 -0.62
CA THR A 517 -15.47 5.07 -1.31
C THR A 517 -16.06 6.40 -0.85
N ASN A 518 -16.04 6.63 0.47
CA ASN A 518 -16.49 7.89 1.05
C ASN A 518 -15.69 9.06 0.48
N GLY A 519 -14.36 8.99 0.56
CA GLY A 519 -13.47 10.09 0.15
C GLY A 519 -13.52 10.40 -1.35
N VAL A 520 -13.49 9.36 -2.20
CA VAL A 520 -13.57 9.56 -3.66
C VAL A 520 -14.96 10.06 -4.07
N THR A 521 -16.03 9.54 -3.46
CA THR A 521 -17.39 10.01 -3.77
C THR A 521 -17.55 11.47 -3.42
N GLU A 522 -17.13 11.90 -2.23
CA GLU A 522 -17.15 13.30 -1.82
C GLU A 522 -16.32 14.19 -2.76
N ALA A 523 -15.10 13.77 -3.09
CA ALA A 523 -14.24 14.51 -4.02
C ALA A 523 -14.87 14.65 -5.42
N LEU A 524 -15.56 13.62 -5.92
CA LEU A 524 -16.24 13.68 -7.21
C LEU A 524 -17.48 14.57 -7.17
N LEU A 525 -18.22 14.60 -6.06
CA LEU A 525 -19.36 15.51 -5.88
C LEU A 525 -18.91 16.97 -5.79
N LYS A 526 -17.80 17.26 -5.11
CA LYS A 526 -17.19 18.61 -5.10
C LYS A 526 -16.66 19.01 -6.48
N LEU A 527 -16.07 18.07 -7.22
CA LEU A 527 -15.55 18.34 -8.56
C LEU A 527 -16.66 18.56 -9.61
N TYR A 528 -17.80 17.91 -9.42
CA TYR A 528 -18.96 17.94 -10.31
C TYR A 528 -20.26 18.10 -9.50
N PRO A 529 -20.55 19.30 -8.96
CA PRO A 529 -21.70 19.52 -8.07
C PRO A 529 -23.06 19.12 -8.68
N GLN A 530 -23.20 19.19 -10.01
CA GLN A 530 -24.41 18.77 -10.72
C GLN A 530 -24.69 17.26 -10.60
N LEU A 531 -23.73 16.45 -10.12
CA LEU A 531 -23.96 15.03 -9.87
C LEU A 531 -24.69 14.77 -8.54
N ASP A 532 -24.78 15.75 -7.66
CA ASP A 532 -25.47 15.60 -6.38
C ASP A 532 -27.00 15.63 -6.55
N HIS A 533 -27.48 16.42 -7.51
CA HIS A 533 -28.91 16.48 -7.84
C HIS A 533 -29.21 15.57 -9.03
N PRO A 534 -30.04 14.51 -8.88
CA PRO A 534 -30.54 13.82 -10.05
C PRO A 534 -31.39 14.82 -10.83
N SER A 535 -31.01 15.13 -12.06
CA SER A 535 -31.91 15.85 -12.97
C SER A 535 -33.24 15.09 -12.99
N SER A 536 -34.28 15.75 -12.48
CA SER A 536 -35.66 15.38 -12.74
C SER A 536 -35.89 15.54 -14.25
N GLY A 537 -35.85 14.43 -14.97
CA GLY A 537 -36.18 14.44 -16.40
C GLY A 537 -35.06 13.97 -17.33
N GLY A 538 -35.17 12.73 -17.78
CA GLY A 538 -34.38 12.12 -18.84
C GLY A 538 -34.40 10.62 -18.71
N ALA A 539 -35.49 10.00 -19.07
CA ALA A 539 -35.55 8.59 -19.49
C ALA A 539 -34.94 8.46 -20.90
N PRO A 540 -34.63 7.21 -21.27
CA PRO A 540 -33.36 6.46 -21.17
C PRO A 540 -32.33 6.77 -22.22
#